data_1974cc0cbbce43651a4e14aa9a912330
#
_entry.id   1974cc0cbbce43651a4e14aa9a912330
#
_cell.length_a   1.000
_cell.length_b   1.000
_cell.length_c   1.000
_cell.angle_alpha   90.00
_cell.angle_beta   90.00
_cell.angle_gamma   90.00
#
_symmetry.space_group_name_H-M   'P 1'
#
loop_
_entity.id
_entity.type
_entity.pdbx_description
1 polymer ?
#
loop_
_entity_poly.entity_id
_entity_poly.type
_entity_poly.pdbx_seq_one_letter_code
_entity_poly.pdbx_strand_id
1 'polypeptide(L)'
;MASKIIRAKIYLFFVAIGLSLLSHTSNTFAFDSPSESDMPLSMKINGKSISLQNLAPPTTKSDQALSDGASIYIKNCVLCHGDLLDGKGLYSESFYPSPANFLLPQSILSKPKSYTFWRVMKGGPGLPKKYEPWNSAMPAWEGVLTENQVWKVIHFIYEKSKKLSSTTTQHVSEPSLANGEKVYSENCSVCHGEKGAGDGPGAKISSPFPRNFIKGHIKLRSTPFGKIPTDKDLFDAITNGSKGTTMPSWEHLSEEDRLSLVLYLKSLSKKFAKFIKKGKTHKIVVIPDPPKFTLASLERGETLFIQSCSACHGVRGRSDGASTKKIVNIATDSIWPRNLSKPWKFRRGDKRKQIFQTLRTGLSLTAMPRFSPRIFKDEQIWDLVNYVQTLSPSQKPETPKFLNVKKIDGPLPETPNDPTWKAVDSNFYPLAGQIIKSKKVIFPIIDNVVVKALHNGKDIAFYLHWDDPTVDPILKKMTTVE
;
A
#
# COMPACT_ATOMS: atom_id res chain seq x y z
N MET A 1 -5.18 20.62 -8.67
CA MET A 1 -5.97 19.44 -9.09
C MET A 1 -5.96 19.37 -10.58
N ALA A 2 -5.55 18.24 -11.12
CA ALA A 2 -5.75 17.95 -12.54
C ALA A 2 -7.11 17.29 -12.73
N SER A 3 -7.86 17.68 -13.76
CA SER A 3 -9.14 17.09 -14.09
C SER A 3 -9.29 16.92 -15.61
N LYS A 4 -9.97 15.87 -16.02
CA LYS A 4 -10.20 15.55 -17.42
C LYS A 4 -11.62 15.02 -17.63
N ILE A 5 -12.25 15.37 -18.75
CA ILE A 5 -13.48 14.75 -19.22
C ILE A 5 -13.15 13.79 -20.38
N ILE A 6 -13.70 12.60 -20.34
CA ILE A 6 -13.66 11.62 -21.41
C ILE A 6 -15.08 11.33 -21.85
N ARG A 7 -15.36 11.35 -23.16
CA ARG A 7 -16.64 10.98 -23.74
C ARG A 7 -16.49 9.72 -24.58
N ALA A 8 -17.48 8.87 -24.52
CA ALA A 8 -17.58 7.68 -25.36
C ALA A 8 -19.02 7.52 -25.88
N LYS A 9 -19.17 7.05 -27.13
CA LYS A 9 -20.47 6.71 -27.69
C LYS A 9 -20.90 5.34 -27.18
N ILE A 10 -22.16 5.24 -26.76
CA ILE A 10 -22.76 3.96 -26.38
C ILE A 10 -23.36 3.35 -27.67
N TYR A 11 -22.75 2.27 -28.18
CA TYR A 11 -23.33 1.48 -29.25
C TYR A 11 -24.28 0.45 -28.64
N LEU A 12 -25.60 0.73 -28.70
CA LEU A 12 -26.63 -0.24 -28.30
C LEU A 12 -26.85 -1.23 -29.46
N PHE A 13 -26.33 -2.45 -29.30
CA PHE A 13 -26.79 -3.57 -30.12
C PHE A 13 -28.15 -4.01 -29.59
N PHE A 14 -29.23 -3.65 -30.32
CA PHE A 14 -30.56 -4.21 -30.08
C PHE A 14 -30.58 -5.69 -30.46
N VAL A 15 -30.47 -6.57 -29.50
CA VAL A 15 -30.95 -7.94 -29.61
C VAL A 15 -32.38 -7.90 -29.06
N ALA A 16 -33.36 -8.05 -29.94
CA ALA A 16 -34.75 -8.18 -29.58
C ALA A 16 -34.94 -9.49 -28.79
N ILE A 17 -35.13 -9.39 -27.50
CA ILE A 17 -35.60 -10.52 -26.67
C ILE A 17 -36.88 -10.08 -25.98
N GLY A 18 -37.90 -10.95 -26.16
CA GLY A 18 -39.28 -10.72 -25.74
C GLY A 18 -39.46 -10.35 -24.29
N LEU A 19 -40.50 -9.52 -24.04
CA LEU A 19 -40.97 -9.17 -22.72
C LEU A 19 -41.34 -10.45 -21.94
N SER A 20 -40.60 -10.75 -20.91
CA SER A 20 -41.07 -11.50 -19.75
C SER A 20 -40.85 -10.65 -18.52
N LEU A 21 -41.95 -10.42 -17.77
CA LEU A 21 -41.96 -9.79 -16.45
C LEU A 21 -40.93 -10.46 -15.53
N LEU A 22 -39.79 -9.83 -15.31
CA LEU A 22 -38.81 -10.26 -14.33
C LEU A 22 -38.85 -9.34 -13.12
N SER A 23 -39.34 -9.94 -12.02
CA SER A 23 -39.15 -9.49 -10.64
C SER A 23 -37.68 -9.00 -10.46
N HIS A 24 -37.51 -7.85 -9.78
CA HIS A 24 -36.21 -7.30 -9.41
C HIS A 24 -35.53 -8.24 -8.41
N THR A 25 -34.84 -9.25 -8.90
CA THR A 25 -33.80 -9.92 -8.13
C THR A 25 -32.51 -9.16 -8.40
N SER A 26 -31.94 -8.61 -7.34
CA SER A 26 -30.59 -8.06 -7.35
C SER A 26 -29.62 -9.18 -7.75
N ASN A 27 -29.32 -9.31 -9.02
CA ASN A 27 -28.25 -10.18 -9.48
C ASN A 27 -26.93 -9.59 -8.97
N THR A 28 -26.54 -10.01 -7.79
CA THR A 28 -25.15 -9.89 -7.37
C THR A 28 -24.34 -10.74 -8.33
N PHE A 29 -23.63 -10.12 -9.27
CA PHE A 29 -22.63 -10.81 -10.06
C PHE A 29 -21.55 -11.35 -9.10
N ALA A 30 -21.72 -12.60 -8.69
CA ALA A 30 -20.67 -13.33 -8.01
C ALA A 30 -19.62 -13.64 -9.06
N PHE A 31 -18.41 -13.11 -8.90
CA PHE A 31 -17.29 -13.52 -9.75
C PHE A 31 -16.86 -14.91 -9.32
N ASP A 32 -17.15 -15.89 -10.15
CA ASP A 32 -16.64 -17.23 -9.95
C ASP A 32 -15.12 -17.23 -10.07
N SER A 33 -14.47 -17.67 -9.02
CA SER A 33 -13.02 -17.89 -9.07
C SER A 33 -12.71 -19.03 -10.04
N PRO A 34 -11.66 -18.91 -10.87
CA PRO A 34 -11.29 -19.99 -11.78
C PRO A 34 -11.11 -21.30 -11.05
N SER A 35 -11.73 -22.35 -11.59
CA SER A 35 -11.70 -23.71 -11.03
C SER A 35 -10.55 -24.54 -11.63
N GLU A 36 -10.30 -25.71 -11.07
CA GLU A 36 -9.32 -26.66 -11.64
C GLU A 36 -9.71 -27.11 -13.03
N SER A 37 -11.01 -27.29 -13.30
CA SER A 37 -11.53 -27.67 -14.62
C SER A 37 -11.31 -26.62 -15.71
N ASP A 38 -10.94 -25.40 -15.35
CA ASP A 38 -10.59 -24.33 -16.29
C ASP A 38 -9.13 -24.37 -16.74
N MET A 39 -8.30 -25.20 -16.08
CA MET A 39 -6.91 -25.40 -16.46
C MET A 39 -6.85 -26.19 -17.77
N PRO A 40 -6.18 -25.67 -18.82
CA PRO A 40 -6.04 -26.42 -20.07
C PRO A 40 -5.16 -27.67 -19.89
N LEU A 41 -5.34 -28.67 -20.74
CA LEU A 41 -4.51 -29.89 -20.72
C LEU A 41 -3.04 -29.59 -20.98
N SER A 42 -2.78 -28.60 -21.81
CA SER A 42 -1.43 -28.13 -22.13
C SER A 42 -1.39 -26.61 -22.34
N MET A 43 -0.22 -26.03 -22.25
CA MET A 43 0.02 -24.63 -22.58
C MET A 43 1.33 -24.46 -23.33
N LYS A 44 1.44 -23.38 -24.12
CA LYS A 44 2.71 -23.00 -24.75
C LYS A 44 3.49 -22.04 -23.84
N ILE A 45 4.77 -22.31 -23.65
CA ILE A 45 5.73 -21.44 -22.99
C ILE A 45 6.91 -21.25 -23.92
N ASN A 46 7.22 -20.02 -24.32
CA ASN A 46 8.30 -19.69 -25.26
C ASN A 46 8.25 -20.55 -26.53
N GLY A 47 7.02 -20.79 -27.07
CA GLY A 47 6.79 -21.58 -28.26
C GLY A 47 6.74 -23.12 -28.06
N LYS A 48 7.18 -23.64 -26.92
CA LYS A 48 7.13 -25.08 -26.60
C LYS A 48 5.81 -25.44 -25.89
N SER A 49 5.16 -26.52 -26.34
CA SER A 49 3.97 -27.05 -25.67
C SER A 49 4.38 -27.88 -24.45
N ILE A 50 3.76 -27.61 -23.31
CA ILE A 50 3.99 -28.29 -22.02
C ILE A 50 2.65 -28.87 -21.56
N SER A 51 2.61 -30.17 -21.23
CA SER A 51 1.45 -30.80 -20.62
C SER A 51 1.32 -30.34 -19.18
N LEU A 52 0.12 -29.90 -18.77
CA LEU A 52 -0.17 -29.50 -17.39
C LEU A 52 -0.70 -30.64 -16.54
N GLN A 53 -1.20 -31.72 -17.15
CA GLN A 53 -1.78 -32.86 -16.41
C GLN A 53 -0.74 -33.58 -15.53
N ASN A 54 0.47 -33.75 -16.04
CA ASN A 54 1.57 -34.47 -15.36
C ASN A 54 2.71 -33.52 -14.96
N LEU A 55 2.46 -32.21 -14.95
CA LEU A 55 3.50 -31.25 -14.62
C LEU A 55 3.79 -31.28 -13.12
N ALA A 56 4.95 -31.81 -12.77
CA ALA A 56 5.44 -31.85 -11.40
C ALA A 56 6.53 -30.81 -11.15
N PRO A 57 6.64 -30.27 -9.93
CA PRO A 57 7.75 -29.40 -9.57
C PRO A 57 9.07 -30.17 -9.66
N PRO A 58 10.18 -29.51 -9.99
CA PRO A 58 11.51 -30.10 -9.90
C PRO A 58 11.76 -30.69 -8.50
N THR A 59 12.46 -31.80 -8.44
CA THR A 59 12.70 -32.57 -7.21
C THR A 59 13.56 -31.90 -6.14
N THR A 60 14.28 -30.83 -6.50
CA THR A 60 15.19 -30.11 -5.60
C THR A 60 14.43 -29.17 -4.65
N LYS A 61 14.03 -29.71 -3.51
CA LYS A 61 13.65 -28.91 -2.34
C LYS A 61 14.91 -28.62 -1.53
N SER A 62 15.49 -27.45 -1.68
CA SER A 62 16.64 -27.01 -0.87
C SER A 62 16.29 -25.70 -0.17
N ASP A 63 16.95 -25.42 0.95
CA ASP A 63 16.83 -24.14 1.66
C ASP A 63 17.17 -22.95 0.74
N GLN A 64 18.10 -23.15 -0.18
CA GLN A 64 18.44 -22.16 -1.20
C GLN A 64 17.27 -21.91 -2.16
N ALA A 65 16.56 -22.96 -2.59
CA ALA A 65 15.38 -22.79 -3.47
C ALA A 65 14.23 -22.06 -2.76
N LEU A 66 14.07 -22.29 -1.44
CA LEU A 66 13.10 -21.57 -0.61
C LEU A 66 13.47 -20.10 -0.47
N SER A 67 14.73 -19.79 -0.20
CA SER A 67 15.25 -18.42 -0.10
C SER A 67 15.13 -17.66 -1.42
N ASP A 68 15.46 -18.30 -2.53
CA ASP A 68 15.27 -17.73 -3.87
C ASP A 68 13.80 -17.45 -4.15
N GLY A 69 12.91 -18.41 -3.80
CA GLY A 69 11.46 -18.26 -3.92
C GLY A 69 10.92 -17.09 -3.12
N ALA A 70 11.39 -16.90 -1.87
CA ALA A 70 11.07 -15.76 -1.05
C ALA A 70 11.49 -14.45 -1.72
N SER A 71 12.70 -14.39 -2.25
CA SER A 71 13.22 -13.21 -2.96
C SER A 71 12.38 -12.87 -4.21
N ILE A 72 11.96 -13.89 -4.96
CA ILE A 72 11.09 -13.71 -6.15
C ILE A 72 9.72 -13.21 -5.73
N TYR A 73 9.13 -13.82 -4.69
CA TYR A 73 7.82 -13.42 -4.15
C TYR A 73 7.81 -11.94 -3.75
N ILE A 74 8.81 -11.52 -3.01
CA ILE A 74 8.92 -10.14 -2.55
C ILE A 74 9.08 -9.17 -3.70
N LYS A 75 9.89 -9.52 -4.70
CA LYS A 75 10.11 -8.63 -5.86
C LYS A 75 8.88 -8.45 -6.75
N ASN A 76 7.98 -9.44 -6.79
CA ASN A 76 6.96 -9.50 -7.85
C ASN A 76 5.53 -9.71 -7.34
N CYS A 77 5.31 -10.28 -6.16
CA CYS A 77 4.01 -10.76 -5.71
C CYS A 77 3.48 -10.05 -4.46
N VAL A 78 4.38 -9.69 -3.52
CA VAL A 78 4.02 -9.17 -2.19
C VAL A 78 3.16 -7.91 -2.23
N LEU A 79 3.37 -7.03 -3.20
CA LEU A 79 2.62 -5.77 -3.30
C LEU A 79 1.10 -6.00 -3.52
N CYS A 80 0.73 -7.12 -4.11
CA CYS A 80 -0.66 -7.52 -4.30
C CYS A 80 -1.10 -8.55 -3.26
N HIS A 81 -0.32 -9.64 -3.09
CA HIS A 81 -0.72 -10.79 -2.28
C HIS A 81 -0.37 -10.69 -0.78
N GLY A 82 0.35 -9.63 -0.38
CA GLY A 82 0.74 -9.41 1.01
C GLY A 82 1.90 -10.31 1.48
N ASP A 83 2.54 -9.92 2.55
CA ASP A 83 3.62 -10.65 3.21
C ASP A 83 3.11 -11.86 4.00
N LEU A 84 1.83 -11.81 4.44
CA LEU A 84 1.11 -12.91 5.09
C LEU A 84 0.44 -13.88 4.11
N LEU A 85 0.59 -13.68 2.81
CA LEU A 85 -0.12 -14.49 1.80
C LEU A 85 -1.66 -14.36 1.87
N ASP A 86 -2.17 -13.32 2.52
CA ASP A 86 -3.59 -13.08 2.82
C ASP A 86 -4.33 -12.24 1.77
N GLY A 87 -3.64 -11.88 0.69
CA GLY A 87 -4.20 -11.05 -0.37
C GLY A 87 -4.30 -9.56 -0.02
N LYS A 88 -3.72 -9.11 1.11
CA LYS A 88 -3.80 -7.73 1.60
C LYS A 88 -2.52 -6.93 1.37
N GLY A 89 -1.88 -7.13 0.23
CA GLY A 89 -0.72 -6.32 -0.15
C GLY A 89 -1.07 -4.84 -0.37
N LEU A 90 -0.03 -4.00 -0.49
CA LEU A 90 -0.16 -2.53 -0.63
C LEU A 90 -1.11 -2.11 -1.77
N TYR A 91 -1.20 -2.91 -2.83
CA TYR A 91 -2.03 -2.64 -4.00
C TYR A 91 -3.37 -3.39 -4.00
N SER A 92 -3.66 -4.20 -2.99
CA SER A 92 -4.83 -5.07 -2.98
C SER A 92 -6.15 -4.34 -3.24
N GLU A 93 -6.29 -3.14 -2.70
CA GLU A 93 -7.48 -2.30 -2.87
C GLU A 93 -7.64 -1.69 -4.28
N SER A 94 -6.58 -1.74 -5.10
CA SER A 94 -6.60 -1.23 -6.48
C SER A 94 -7.16 -2.25 -7.49
N PHE A 95 -7.53 -3.45 -7.03
CA PHE A 95 -7.95 -4.53 -7.93
C PHE A 95 -9.30 -5.12 -7.53
N TYR A 96 -10.08 -5.44 -8.54
CA TYR A 96 -11.29 -6.23 -8.39
C TYR A 96 -11.39 -7.25 -9.55
N PRO A 97 -11.50 -8.55 -9.26
CA PRO A 97 -11.47 -9.18 -7.92
C PRO A 97 -10.14 -8.95 -7.19
N SER A 98 -10.22 -8.97 -5.86
CA SER A 98 -9.04 -8.77 -4.99
C SER A 98 -8.01 -9.90 -5.18
N PRO A 99 -6.72 -9.65 -4.91
CA PRO A 99 -5.70 -10.67 -4.95
C PRO A 99 -6.06 -11.87 -4.06
N ALA A 100 -5.71 -13.07 -4.51
CA ALA A 100 -6.04 -14.31 -3.81
C ALA A 100 -5.41 -14.34 -2.40
N ASN A 101 -6.22 -14.77 -1.42
CA ASN A 101 -5.76 -15.13 -0.09
C ASN A 101 -5.38 -16.62 -0.09
N PHE A 102 -4.08 -16.90 0.08
CA PHE A 102 -3.57 -18.28 0.05
C PHE A 102 -3.77 -19.05 1.36
N LEU A 103 -4.23 -18.41 2.43
CA LEU A 103 -4.45 -19.04 3.73
C LEU A 103 -5.85 -19.68 3.85
N LEU A 104 -6.77 -19.37 2.93
CA LEU A 104 -8.11 -19.95 2.96
C LEU A 104 -8.07 -21.45 2.61
N PRO A 105 -8.89 -22.30 3.25
CA PRO A 105 -8.95 -23.75 2.97
C PRO A 105 -9.22 -24.09 1.50
N GLN A 106 -10.04 -23.27 0.83
CA GLN A 106 -10.38 -23.42 -0.60
C GLN A 106 -9.49 -22.60 -1.52
N SER A 107 -8.33 -22.19 -1.04
CA SER A 107 -7.39 -21.37 -1.81
C SER A 107 -6.77 -22.18 -2.96
N ILE A 108 -5.97 -21.47 -3.77
CA ILE A 108 -5.15 -22.08 -4.82
C ILE A 108 -4.28 -23.23 -4.31
N LEU A 109 -3.98 -23.29 -3.01
CA LEU A 109 -3.13 -24.30 -2.39
C LEU A 109 -3.84 -25.67 -2.21
N SER A 110 -5.18 -25.69 -2.27
CA SER A 110 -5.94 -26.94 -2.31
C SER A 110 -5.95 -27.60 -3.69
N LYS A 111 -5.47 -26.90 -4.72
CA LYS A 111 -5.43 -27.35 -6.11
C LYS A 111 -4.06 -27.94 -6.46
N PRO A 112 -3.94 -28.72 -7.54
CA PRO A 112 -2.65 -29.22 -8.00
C PRO A 112 -1.63 -28.09 -8.22
N LYS A 113 -0.36 -28.36 -7.97
CA LYS A 113 0.69 -27.37 -8.17
C LYS A 113 0.81 -26.91 -9.63
N SER A 114 0.46 -27.77 -10.58
CA SER A 114 0.35 -27.42 -12.00
C SER A 114 -0.71 -26.33 -12.26
N TYR A 115 -1.81 -26.32 -11.50
CA TYR A 115 -2.79 -25.25 -11.55
C TYR A 115 -2.18 -23.92 -11.10
N THR A 116 -1.46 -23.91 -9.99
CA THR A 116 -0.77 -22.70 -9.50
C THR A 116 0.27 -22.24 -10.51
N PHE A 117 1.01 -23.17 -11.12
CA PHE A 117 2.00 -22.86 -12.14
C PHE A 117 1.35 -22.20 -13.37
N TRP A 118 0.25 -22.77 -13.88
CA TRP A 118 -0.53 -22.17 -14.96
C TRP A 118 -1.00 -20.76 -14.62
N ARG A 119 -1.56 -20.57 -13.41
CA ARG A 119 -2.06 -19.27 -12.97
C ARG A 119 -0.95 -18.22 -12.88
N VAL A 120 0.24 -18.57 -12.42
CA VAL A 120 1.38 -17.65 -12.37
C VAL A 120 1.88 -17.34 -13.78
N MET A 121 2.05 -18.35 -14.63
CA MET A 121 2.57 -18.15 -15.97
C MET A 121 1.63 -17.30 -16.85
N LYS A 122 0.34 -17.58 -16.86
CA LYS A 122 -0.63 -16.99 -17.80
C LYS A 122 -1.47 -15.85 -17.19
N GLY A 123 -1.58 -15.75 -15.87
CA GLY A 123 -2.32 -14.67 -15.20
C GLY A 123 -3.80 -14.59 -15.57
N GLY A 124 -4.36 -13.40 -15.48
CA GLY A 124 -5.71 -13.08 -15.95
C GLY A 124 -5.88 -13.26 -17.45
N PRO A 125 -4.96 -12.79 -18.30
CA PRO A 125 -5.05 -13.00 -19.75
C PRO A 125 -5.13 -14.46 -20.19
N GLY A 126 -4.68 -15.40 -19.38
CA GLY A 126 -4.75 -16.84 -19.67
C GLY A 126 -6.04 -17.52 -19.21
N LEU A 127 -7.00 -16.79 -18.71
CA LEU A 127 -8.30 -17.34 -18.34
C LEU A 127 -9.20 -17.58 -19.54
N PRO A 128 -10.10 -18.60 -19.49
CA PRO A 128 -11.14 -18.81 -20.50
C PRO A 128 -12.03 -17.57 -20.70
N LYS A 129 -12.54 -17.39 -21.92
CA LYS A 129 -13.40 -16.26 -22.30
C LYS A 129 -14.65 -16.06 -21.42
N LYS A 130 -15.15 -17.13 -20.79
CA LYS A 130 -16.30 -17.02 -19.85
C LYS A 130 -16.04 -16.07 -18.68
N TYR A 131 -14.79 -15.71 -18.38
CA TYR A 131 -14.40 -14.77 -17.34
C TYR A 131 -14.29 -13.33 -17.84
N GLU A 132 -14.47 -13.08 -19.15
CA GLU A 132 -14.51 -11.73 -19.68
C GLU A 132 -15.83 -11.03 -19.34
N PRO A 133 -15.84 -9.67 -19.20
CA PRO A 133 -14.69 -8.76 -19.28
C PRO A 133 -13.92 -8.59 -17.96
N TRP A 134 -14.31 -9.30 -16.92
CA TRP A 134 -13.80 -9.13 -15.54
C TRP A 134 -12.73 -10.16 -15.19
N ASN A 135 -11.76 -10.30 -16.06
CA ASN A 135 -10.62 -11.17 -15.84
C ASN A 135 -9.85 -10.76 -14.58
N SER A 136 -9.16 -11.74 -13.98
CA SER A 136 -8.23 -11.46 -12.91
C SER A 136 -7.18 -10.43 -13.36
N ALA A 137 -6.95 -9.42 -12.52
CA ALA A 137 -5.89 -8.42 -12.74
C ALA A 137 -4.48 -8.98 -12.53
N MET A 138 -4.35 -10.26 -12.15
CA MET A 138 -3.05 -10.92 -12.03
C MET A 138 -2.34 -10.92 -13.37
N PRO A 139 -1.12 -10.34 -13.46
CA PRO A 139 -0.38 -10.32 -14.72
C PRO A 139 0.12 -11.72 -15.10
N ALA A 140 0.35 -11.92 -16.40
CA ALA A 140 1.13 -13.06 -16.87
C ALA A 140 2.61 -12.85 -16.54
N TRP A 141 3.24 -13.84 -15.94
CA TRP A 141 4.66 -13.79 -15.62
C TRP A 141 5.53 -14.52 -16.65
N GLU A 142 4.93 -15.10 -17.67
CA GLU A 142 5.64 -15.62 -18.85
C GLU A 142 6.47 -14.51 -19.49
N GLY A 143 7.72 -14.80 -19.84
CA GLY A 143 8.67 -13.82 -20.38
C GLY A 143 9.29 -12.88 -19.33
N VAL A 144 8.80 -12.88 -18.09
CA VAL A 144 9.36 -12.12 -16.97
C VAL A 144 10.09 -13.04 -15.98
N LEU A 145 9.51 -14.20 -15.69
CA LEU A 145 10.10 -15.24 -14.84
C LEU A 145 10.34 -16.51 -15.68
N THR A 146 11.44 -17.19 -15.39
CA THR A 146 11.70 -18.53 -15.93
C THR A 146 10.82 -19.58 -15.23
N GLU A 147 10.59 -20.73 -15.87
CA GLU A 147 9.84 -21.85 -15.28
C GLU A 147 10.41 -22.25 -13.90
N ASN A 148 11.75 -22.33 -13.78
CA ASN A 148 12.40 -22.63 -12.52
C ASN A 148 12.13 -21.58 -11.45
N GLN A 149 12.12 -20.29 -11.80
CA GLN A 149 11.78 -19.22 -10.87
C GLN A 149 10.31 -19.30 -10.42
N VAL A 150 9.41 -19.66 -11.32
CA VAL A 150 8.00 -19.89 -10.96
C VAL A 150 7.86 -21.06 -10.01
N TRP A 151 8.56 -22.16 -10.22
CA TRP A 151 8.54 -23.28 -9.29
C TRP A 151 9.11 -22.93 -7.90
N LYS A 152 10.18 -22.15 -7.84
CA LYS A 152 10.75 -21.67 -6.58
C LYS A 152 9.75 -20.80 -5.79
N VAL A 153 9.05 -19.87 -6.45
CA VAL A 153 8.06 -19.01 -5.76
C VAL A 153 6.85 -19.83 -5.33
N ILE A 154 6.40 -20.80 -6.10
CA ILE A 154 5.32 -21.72 -5.70
C ILE A 154 5.74 -22.52 -4.46
N HIS A 155 6.96 -23.07 -4.45
CA HIS A 155 7.48 -23.80 -3.29
C HIS A 155 7.47 -22.91 -2.04
N PHE A 156 7.95 -21.67 -2.14
CA PHE A 156 7.92 -20.69 -1.05
C PHE A 156 6.50 -20.43 -0.54
N ILE A 157 5.53 -20.20 -1.43
CA ILE A 157 4.13 -19.92 -1.06
C ILE A 157 3.55 -21.12 -0.28
N TYR A 158 3.76 -22.36 -0.73
CA TYR A 158 3.23 -23.55 -0.08
C TYR A 158 3.87 -23.78 1.30
N GLU A 159 5.19 -23.64 1.43
CA GLU A 159 5.87 -23.85 2.72
C GLU A 159 5.53 -22.74 3.72
N LYS A 160 5.51 -21.49 3.27
CA LYS A 160 5.13 -20.36 4.15
C LYS A 160 3.67 -20.44 4.60
N SER A 161 2.75 -20.85 3.72
CA SER A 161 1.34 -20.97 4.11
C SER A 161 1.12 -22.08 5.13
N LYS A 162 1.78 -23.25 4.99
CA LYS A 162 1.75 -24.31 6.01
C LYS A 162 2.23 -23.78 7.36
N LYS A 163 3.37 -23.08 7.38
CA LYS A 163 3.90 -22.50 8.61
C LYS A 163 2.91 -21.52 9.25
N LEU A 164 2.30 -20.61 8.47
CA LEU A 164 1.31 -19.64 8.97
C LEU A 164 0.04 -20.33 9.47
N SER A 165 -0.39 -21.44 8.86
CA SER A 165 -1.58 -22.19 9.28
C SER A 165 -1.33 -23.06 10.53
N SER A 166 -0.08 -23.47 10.79
CA SER A 166 0.28 -24.33 11.92
C SER A 166 0.63 -23.58 13.22
N THR A 167 0.68 -22.24 13.19
CA THR A 167 1.10 -21.40 14.34
C THR A 167 -0.02 -21.23 15.40
N THR A 168 -0.83 -22.25 15.67
CA THR A 168 -1.97 -22.19 16.61
C THR A 168 -1.63 -22.65 18.04
N THR A 169 -0.40 -23.04 18.33
CA THR A 169 0.03 -23.42 19.69
C THR A 169 1.19 -22.54 20.14
N GLN A 170 0.87 -21.49 20.88
CA GLN A 170 1.86 -20.64 21.54
C GLN A 170 2.35 -21.35 22.81
N HIS A 171 3.59 -21.81 22.82
CA HIS A 171 4.37 -21.89 24.04
C HIS A 171 4.71 -20.46 24.43
N VAL A 172 4.20 -20.04 25.58
CA VAL A 172 4.61 -18.76 26.20
C VAL A 172 6.01 -18.98 26.77
N SER A 173 7.03 -18.56 26.04
CA SER A 173 8.41 -18.49 26.52
C SER A 173 8.82 -17.03 26.74
N GLU A 174 9.82 -16.79 27.61
CA GLU A 174 10.33 -15.43 27.85
C GLU A 174 11.02 -14.85 26.60
N PRO A 175 10.87 -13.55 26.31
CA PRO A 175 11.54 -12.91 25.19
C PRO A 175 13.05 -13.11 25.24
N SER A 176 13.66 -13.55 24.14
CA SER A 176 15.08 -13.85 24.06
C SER A 176 15.76 -13.28 22.82
N LEU A 177 17.06 -13.04 22.93
CA LEU A 177 17.87 -12.54 21.80
C LEU A 177 17.91 -13.58 20.67
N ALA A 178 18.04 -14.87 21.00
CA ALA A 178 18.10 -15.97 20.03
C ALA A 178 16.78 -16.12 19.26
N ASN A 179 15.62 -16.02 19.96
CA ASN A 179 14.34 -16.01 19.27
C ASN A 179 14.18 -14.76 18.39
N GLY A 180 14.63 -13.60 18.87
CA GLY A 180 14.60 -12.35 18.10
C GLY A 180 15.42 -12.44 16.82
N GLU A 181 16.59 -13.06 16.84
CA GLU A 181 17.43 -13.31 15.67
C GLU A 181 16.73 -14.25 14.67
N LYS A 182 16.15 -15.35 15.16
CA LYS A 182 15.40 -16.29 14.35
C LYS A 182 14.21 -15.62 13.64
N VAL A 183 13.35 -14.93 14.40
CA VAL A 183 12.17 -14.23 13.87
C VAL A 183 12.58 -13.14 12.88
N TYR A 184 13.68 -12.43 13.15
CA TYR A 184 14.24 -11.43 12.25
C TYR A 184 14.70 -12.05 10.93
N SER A 185 15.46 -13.13 10.97
CA SER A 185 15.94 -13.83 9.79
C SER A 185 14.79 -14.30 8.90
N GLU A 186 13.74 -14.83 9.50
CA GLU A 186 12.59 -15.40 8.79
C GLU A 186 11.66 -14.35 8.17
N ASN A 187 11.54 -13.15 8.78
CA ASN A 187 10.50 -12.19 8.44
C ASN A 187 11.01 -10.79 8.05
N CYS A 188 12.15 -10.35 8.54
CA CYS A 188 12.60 -8.96 8.45
C CYS A 188 13.81 -8.78 7.53
N SER A 189 14.74 -9.77 7.51
CA SER A 189 16.01 -9.70 6.80
C SER A 189 15.87 -9.44 5.31
N VAL A 190 14.81 -9.92 4.71
CA VAL A 190 14.50 -9.77 3.28
C VAL A 190 14.40 -8.30 2.84
N CYS A 191 13.93 -7.39 3.71
CA CYS A 191 13.92 -5.95 3.46
C CYS A 191 15.06 -5.25 4.18
N HIS A 192 15.29 -5.61 5.46
CA HIS A 192 16.24 -4.91 6.31
C HIS A 192 17.69 -5.40 6.19
N GLY A 193 17.93 -6.49 5.42
CA GLY A 193 19.23 -7.14 5.27
C GLY A 193 19.58 -8.05 6.44
N GLU A 194 20.41 -9.05 6.22
CA GLU A 194 20.79 -10.03 7.24
C GLU A 194 21.43 -9.37 8.48
N LYS A 195 22.22 -8.31 8.26
CA LYS A 195 22.89 -7.55 9.32
C LYS A 195 22.14 -6.30 9.76
N GLY A 196 20.90 -6.08 9.28
CA GLY A 196 20.11 -4.90 9.61
C GLY A 196 20.57 -3.60 8.95
N ALA A 197 21.30 -3.67 7.83
CA ALA A 197 21.83 -2.51 7.12
C ALA A 197 20.78 -1.78 6.23
N GLY A 198 19.59 -2.35 6.06
CA GLY A 198 18.54 -1.81 5.20
C GLY A 198 18.73 -2.14 3.72
N ASP A 199 19.53 -3.15 3.41
CA ASP A 199 20.04 -3.54 2.08
C ASP A 199 19.55 -4.91 1.60
N GLY A 200 18.50 -5.44 2.22
CA GLY A 200 17.91 -6.72 1.79
C GLY A 200 17.39 -6.67 0.35
N PRO A 201 17.16 -7.83 -0.29
CA PRO A 201 16.67 -7.89 -1.67
C PRO A 201 15.36 -7.13 -1.90
N GLY A 202 14.50 -7.02 -0.88
CA GLY A 202 13.26 -6.23 -0.89
C GLY A 202 13.47 -4.72 -0.75
N ALA A 203 14.67 -4.25 -0.41
CA ALA A 203 14.93 -2.82 -0.25
C ALA A 203 14.67 -2.02 -1.53
N LYS A 204 14.97 -2.61 -2.69
CA LYS A 204 14.80 -1.97 -4.01
C LYS A 204 13.33 -1.68 -4.38
N ILE A 205 12.39 -2.41 -3.79
CA ILE A 205 10.95 -2.21 -3.99
C ILE A 205 10.30 -1.46 -2.83
N SER A 206 11.09 -0.95 -1.90
CA SER A 206 10.60 -0.25 -0.71
C SER A 206 10.76 1.25 -0.84
N SER A 207 9.70 2.01 -0.52
CA SER A 207 9.79 3.46 -0.37
C SER A 207 9.03 3.90 0.90
N PRO A 208 9.69 4.63 1.76
CA PRO A 208 11.13 4.90 1.80
C PRO A 208 11.93 3.62 2.03
N PHE A 209 13.22 3.65 1.73
CA PHE A 209 14.13 2.52 1.99
C PHE A 209 13.99 1.98 3.43
N PRO A 210 14.16 0.66 3.63
CA PRO A 210 14.10 0.03 4.95
C PRO A 210 15.10 0.65 5.91
N ARG A 211 14.79 0.63 7.20
CA ARG A 211 15.66 1.18 8.22
C ARG A 211 16.98 0.44 8.30
N ASN A 212 18.06 1.21 8.37
CA ASN A 212 19.35 0.72 8.77
C ASN A 212 19.41 0.73 10.31
N PHE A 213 19.31 -0.42 10.92
CA PHE A 213 19.32 -0.58 12.38
C PHE A 213 20.69 -0.37 12.98
N ILE A 214 21.78 -0.69 12.25
CA ILE A 214 23.17 -0.48 12.70
C ILE A 214 23.41 0.99 13.03
N LYS A 215 22.87 1.91 12.22
CA LYS A 215 22.98 3.36 12.46
C LYS A 215 22.09 3.83 13.62
N GLY A 216 21.13 3.03 14.09
CA GLY A 216 20.23 3.33 15.20
C GLY A 216 19.37 4.59 15.01
N HIS A 217 19.06 4.95 13.76
CA HIS A 217 18.23 6.11 13.45
C HIS A 217 16.80 5.66 13.17
N ILE A 218 15.91 5.77 14.16
CA ILE A 218 14.52 5.40 14.05
C ILE A 218 13.64 6.64 13.93
N LYS A 219 12.69 6.65 12.98
CA LYS A 219 11.81 7.78 12.70
C LYS A 219 10.66 7.90 13.70
N LEU A 220 9.99 6.78 13.99
CA LEU A 220 8.84 6.73 14.87
C LEU A 220 9.34 6.51 16.30
N ARG A 221 9.25 7.54 17.14
CA ARG A 221 9.71 7.50 18.52
C ARG A 221 8.96 8.50 19.38
N SER A 222 8.87 8.21 20.67
CA SER A 222 8.34 9.09 21.71
C SER A 222 9.41 9.99 22.32
N THR A 223 10.67 9.71 22.06
CA THR A 223 11.83 10.47 22.56
C THR A 223 12.10 11.73 21.72
N PRO A 224 12.78 12.75 22.25
CA PRO A 224 13.15 13.96 21.53
C PRO A 224 13.96 13.65 20.25
N PHE A 225 13.94 14.60 19.31
CA PHE A 225 14.68 14.49 18.06
C PHE A 225 16.16 14.13 18.26
N GLY A 226 16.64 13.15 17.51
CA GLY A 226 18.03 12.68 17.56
C GLY A 226 18.34 11.71 18.71
N LYS A 227 17.39 11.45 19.60
CA LYS A 227 17.52 10.43 20.65
C LYS A 227 17.08 9.06 20.12
N ILE A 228 17.55 7.99 20.76
CA ILE A 228 17.13 6.63 20.45
C ILE A 228 15.68 6.41 20.90
N PRO A 229 14.91 5.54 20.24
CA PRO A 229 13.56 5.19 20.64
C PRO A 229 13.54 4.38 21.94
N THR A 230 12.39 4.33 22.58
CA THR A 230 12.10 3.39 23.66
C THR A 230 11.83 1.99 23.10
N ASP A 231 11.84 0.97 23.98
CA ASP A 231 11.45 -0.39 23.62
C ASP A 231 10.00 -0.42 23.11
N LYS A 232 9.11 0.36 23.77
CA LYS A 232 7.72 0.53 23.33
C LYS A 232 7.62 1.15 21.93
N ASP A 233 8.45 2.14 21.58
CA ASP A 233 8.45 2.72 20.23
C ASP A 233 8.80 1.68 19.16
N LEU A 234 9.77 0.80 19.44
CA LEU A 234 10.16 -0.28 18.56
C LEU A 234 9.06 -1.34 18.47
N PHE A 235 8.51 -1.74 19.59
CA PHE A 235 7.41 -2.71 19.67
C PHE A 235 6.17 -2.22 18.90
N ASP A 236 5.76 -0.95 19.12
CA ASP A 236 4.62 -0.35 18.44
C ASP A 236 4.88 -0.24 16.92
N ALA A 237 6.11 0.07 16.50
CA ALA A 237 6.48 0.15 15.09
C ALA A 237 6.47 -1.23 14.41
N ILE A 238 6.84 -2.28 15.10
CA ILE A 238 6.74 -3.67 14.63
C ILE A 238 5.26 -4.06 14.56
N THR A 239 4.52 -3.89 15.66
CA THR A 239 3.12 -4.28 15.75
C THR A 239 2.26 -3.61 14.68
N ASN A 240 2.35 -2.28 14.55
CA ASN A 240 1.46 -1.52 13.66
C ASN A 240 1.99 -1.34 12.24
N GLY A 241 3.24 -1.71 11.98
CA GLY A 241 3.91 -1.38 10.74
C GLY A 241 4.09 0.14 10.56
N SER A 242 4.26 0.57 9.31
CA SER A 242 4.37 1.98 8.94
C SER A 242 3.41 2.30 7.79
N LYS A 243 2.25 2.84 8.12
CA LYS A 243 1.17 3.14 7.16
C LYS A 243 1.69 3.93 5.95
N GLY A 244 1.19 3.60 4.77
CA GLY A 244 1.59 4.22 3.51
C GLY A 244 3.06 3.96 3.12
N THR A 245 3.63 2.87 3.57
CA THR A 245 4.95 2.32 3.18
C THR A 245 4.84 0.81 2.98
N THR A 246 5.93 0.17 2.55
CA THR A 246 6.02 -1.30 2.44
C THR A 246 6.29 -2.01 3.77
N MET A 247 6.43 -1.31 4.90
CA MET A 247 6.58 -1.94 6.21
C MET A 247 5.21 -2.37 6.74
N PRO A 248 4.88 -3.67 6.72
CA PRO A 248 3.57 -4.17 7.14
C PRO A 248 3.40 -4.17 8.67
N SER A 249 2.18 -4.43 9.13
CA SER A 249 1.88 -4.77 10.51
C SER A 249 2.34 -6.20 10.79
N TRP A 250 2.96 -6.40 11.94
CA TRP A 250 3.39 -7.71 12.45
C TRP A 250 2.61 -8.12 13.71
N GLU A 251 1.37 -7.60 13.85
CA GLU A 251 0.52 -7.90 15.02
C GLU A 251 0.14 -9.38 15.12
N HIS A 252 0.23 -10.14 14.02
CA HIS A 252 0.01 -11.58 13.99
C HIS A 252 1.13 -12.40 14.64
N LEU A 253 2.33 -11.82 14.80
CA LEU A 253 3.38 -12.44 15.60
C LEU A 253 3.00 -12.37 17.08
N SER A 254 3.41 -13.36 17.85
CA SER A 254 3.21 -13.36 19.30
C SER A 254 3.81 -12.11 19.93
N GLU A 255 3.32 -11.71 21.09
CA GLU A 255 3.90 -10.60 21.83
C GLU A 255 5.36 -10.90 22.19
N GLU A 256 5.65 -12.13 22.56
CA GLU A 256 6.99 -12.63 22.84
C GLU A 256 7.92 -12.48 21.63
N ASP A 257 7.50 -12.88 20.44
CA ASP A 257 8.29 -12.74 19.21
C ASP A 257 8.59 -11.27 18.92
N ARG A 258 7.61 -10.41 19.08
CA ARG A 258 7.78 -8.96 18.87
C ARG A 258 8.70 -8.33 19.92
N LEU A 259 8.63 -8.75 21.19
CA LEU A 259 9.56 -8.33 22.25
C LEU A 259 10.97 -8.88 21.99
N SER A 260 11.08 -10.13 21.56
CA SER A 260 12.35 -10.74 21.14
C SER A 260 12.99 -9.99 19.97
N LEU A 261 12.19 -9.58 18.98
CA LEU A 261 12.65 -8.70 17.90
C LEU A 261 13.18 -7.36 18.42
N VAL A 262 12.52 -6.75 19.42
CA VAL A 262 13.02 -5.50 20.04
C VAL A 262 14.41 -5.71 20.64
N LEU A 263 14.63 -6.82 21.36
CA LEU A 263 15.94 -7.16 21.91
C LEU A 263 17.00 -7.29 20.80
N TYR A 264 16.68 -8.03 19.74
CA TYR A 264 17.58 -8.24 18.62
C TYR A 264 17.90 -6.95 17.88
N LEU A 265 16.91 -6.12 17.55
CA LEU A 265 17.14 -4.83 16.88
C LEU A 265 18.04 -3.88 17.69
N LYS A 266 17.93 -3.91 19.01
CA LYS A 266 18.81 -3.13 19.90
C LYS A 266 20.24 -3.64 19.87
N SER A 267 20.47 -4.95 19.77
CA SER A 267 21.80 -5.56 19.70
C SER A 267 22.56 -5.16 18.42
N LEU A 268 21.86 -4.91 17.32
CA LEU A 268 22.47 -4.50 16.05
C LEU A 268 23.10 -3.10 16.11
N SER A 269 22.76 -2.26 17.07
CA SER A 269 23.17 -0.85 17.09
C SER A 269 24.13 -0.49 18.22
N LYS A 270 25.35 -0.06 17.86
CA LYS A 270 26.32 0.50 18.83
C LYS A 270 25.74 1.68 19.64
N LYS A 271 24.74 2.41 19.12
CA LYS A 271 24.11 3.52 19.87
C LYS A 271 23.28 3.02 21.04
N PHE A 272 22.52 1.94 20.84
CA PHE A 272 21.76 1.30 21.92
C PHE A 272 22.71 0.70 22.96
N ALA A 273 23.73 -0.03 22.51
CA ALA A 273 24.73 -0.59 23.41
C ALA A 273 25.41 0.49 24.29
N LYS A 274 25.80 1.62 23.67
CA LYS A 274 26.38 2.76 24.42
C LYS A 274 25.39 3.41 25.38
N PHE A 275 24.10 3.46 25.03
CA PHE A 275 23.07 4.03 25.88
C PHE A 275 22.84 3.16 27.12
N ILE A 276 22.71 1.83 26.91
CA ILE A 276 22.53 0.85 28.00
C ILE A 276 23.75 0.85 28.93
N LYS A 277 24.97 0.76 28.38
CA LYS A 277 26.23 0.78 29.16
C LYS A 277 26.35 2.03 30.06
N LYS A 278 25.77 3.15 29.63
CA LYS A 278 25.80 4.41 30.40
C LYS A 278 24.70 4.52 31.45
N GLY A 279 23.87 3.51 31.65
CA GLY A 279 22.74 3.52 32.57
C GLY A 279 21.74 4.66 32.32
N LYS A 280 21.64 5.14 31.04
CA LYS A 280 20.78 6.27 30.71
C LYS A 280 19.32 5.86 30.65
N THR A 281 18.44 6.76 31.12
CA THR A 281 17.00 6.63 30.97
C THR A 281 16.49 7.45 29.79
N HIS A 282 15.36 7.01 29.22
CA HIS A 282 14.71 7.73 28.14
C HIS A 282 13.96 8.95 28.66
N LYS A 283 14.23 10.13 28.06
CA LYS A 283 13.31 11.27 28.19
C LYS A 283 12.23 11.10 27.14
N ILE A 284 10.98 11.02 27.58
CA ILE A 284 9.82 10.92 26.70
C ILE A 284 9.23 12.31 26.49
N VAL A 285 8.78 12.62 25.30
CA VAL A 285 8.03 13.85 25.00
C VAL A 285 6.65 13.71 25.59
N VAL A 286 6.34 14.55 26.56
CA VAL A 286 5.00 14.59 27.18
C VAL A 286 4.01 15.16 26.17
N ILE A 287 2.90 14.47 26.00
CA ILE A 287 1.79 14.90 25.15
C ILE A 287 0.63 15.24 26.09
N PRO A 288 0.28 16.53 26.23
CA PRO A 288 -0.86 16.91 27.07
C PRO A 288 -2.15 16.38 26.46
N ASP A 289 -3.21 16.36 27.26
CA ASP A 289 -4.52 15.97 26.74
C ASP A 289 -5.04 16.97 25.71
N PRO A 290 -5.71 16.47 24.64
CA PRO A 290 -6.20 17.33 23.60
C PRO A 290 -7.32 18.23 24.12
N PRO A 291 -7.23 19.55 23.91
CA PRO A 291 -8.28 20.47 24.32
C PRO A 291 -9.56 20.24 23.47
N LYS A 292 -10.67 20.82 23.93
CA LYS A 292 -11.89 20.84 23.12
C LYS A 292 -11.63 21.53 21.79
N PHE A 293 -12.30 21.02 20.76
CA PHE A 293 -12.27 21.59 19.43
C PHE A 293 -13.11 22.89 19.39
N THR A 294 -12.54 23.99 18.88
CA THR A 294 -13.25 25.28 18.75
C THR A 294 -12.93 25.93 17.39
N LEU A 295 -13.84 26.75 16.89
CA LEU A 295 -13.61 27.51 15.65
C LEU A 295 -12.39 28.43 15.77
N ALA A 296 -12.22 29.11 16.90
CA ALA A 296 -11.05 29.94 17.13
C ALA A 296 -9.73 29.16 17.09
N SER A 297 -9.72 27.89 17.56
CA SER A 297 -8.57 27.01 17.43
C SER A 297 -8.28 26.65 15.98
N LEU A 298 -9.31 26.49 15.16
CA LEU A 298 -9.14 26.24 13.72
C LEU A 298 -8.51 27.42 12.99
N GLU A 299 -9.01 28.62 13.21
CA GLU A 299 -8.51 29.86 12.58
C GLU A 299 -7.04 30.12 12.92
N ARG A 300 -6.67 29.94 14.21
CA ARG A 300 -5.27 30.01 14.62
C ARG A 300 -4.43 28.90 13.98
N GLY A 301 -4.95 27.68 13.92
CA GLY A 301 -4.30 26.53 13.32
C GLY A 301 -4.07 26.71 11.83
N GLU A 302 -5.05 27.26 11.11
CA GLU A 302 -4.93 27.61 9.69
C GLU A 302 -3.81 28.64 9.47
N THR A 303 -3.83 29.71 10.24
CA THR A 303 -2.80 30.77 10.17
C THR A 303 -1.40 30.17 10.36
N LEU A 304 -1.20 29.37 11.41
CA LEU A 304 0.07 28.71 11.69
C LEU A 304 0.46 27.74 10.58
N PHE A 305 -0.50 27.01 10.03
CA PHE A 305 -0.28 26.06 8.94
C PHE A 305 0.19 26.76 7.67
N ILE A 306 -0.47 27.84 7.28
CA ILE A 306 -0.10 28.62 6.10
C ILE A 306 1.32 29.18 6.25
N GLN A 307 1.66 29.71 7.43
CA GLN A 307 2.97 30.30 7.69
C GLN A 307 4.12 29.28 7.75
N SER A 308 3.87 28.08 8.29
CA SER A 308 4.96 27.17 8.67
C SER A 308 4.94 25.82 7.97
N CYS A 309 3.85 25.41 7.32
CA CYS A 309 3.66 24.09 6.77
C CYS A 309 3.38 24.09 5.26
N SER A 310 2.68 25.13 4.77
CA SER A 310 2.17 25.19 3.40
C SER A 310 3.27 25.19 2.33
N ALA A 311 4.46 25.71 2.65
CA ALA A 311 5.60 25.72 1.72
C ALA A 311 5.97 24.31 1.23
N CYS A 312 5.78 23.29 2.07
CA CYS A 312 6.04 21.91 1.72
C CYS A 312 4.74 21.14 1.45
N HIS A 313 3.72 21.31 2.32
CA HIS A 313 2.50 20.52 2.24
C HIS A 313 1.45 21.09 1.28
N GLY A 314 1.63 22.34 0.80
CA GLY A 314 0.64 23.08 0.03
C GLY A 314 -0.44 23.68 0.92
N VAL A 315 -1.11 24.73 0.46
CA VAL A 315 -2.15 25.47 1.20
C VAL A 315 -3.31 24.55 1.63
N ARG A 316 -3.61 23.55 0.82
CA ARG A 316 -4.67 22.54 1.08
C ARG A 316 -4.10 21.21 1.61
N GLY A 317 -2.83 21.17 2.01
CA GLY A 317 -2.20 19.97 2.52
C GLY A 317 -2.00 18.83 1.50
N ARG A 318 -2.04 19.12 0.19
CA ARG A 318 -2.02 18.10 -0.90
C ARG A 318 -0.64 17.75 -1.43
N SER A 319 0.42 18.10 -0.73
CA SER A 319 1.81 17.88 -1.14
C SER A 319 2.28 18.74 -2.31
N ASP A 320 1.56 19.78 -2.64
CA ASP A 320 1.76 20.67 -3.78
C ASP A 320 2.41 22.02 -3.40
N GLY A 321 3.10 22.08 -2.26
CA GLY A 321 3.81 23.26 -1.80
C GLY A 321 5.00 23.64 -2.70
N ALA A 322 5.32 24.93 -2.77
CA ALA A 322 6.37 25.47 -3.65
C ALA A 322 7.77 24.85 -3.37
N SER A 323 8.03 24.43 -2.14
CA SER A 323 9.29 23.79 -1.73
C SER A 323 9.35 22.27 -1.98
N THR A 324 8.26 21.64 -2.41
CA THR A 324 8.15 20.18 -2.53
C THR A 324 9.20 19.60 -3.48
N LYS A 325 9.43 20.23 -4.63
CA LYS A 325 10.40 19.77 -5.64
C LYS A 325 11.86 19.79 -5.18
N LYS A 326 12.17 20.52 -4.10
CA LYS A 326 13.52 20.66 -3.54
C LYS A 326 13.82 19.67 -2.43
N ILE A 327 12.83 18.86 -2.03
CA ILE A 327 12.97 17.94 -0.92
C ILE A 327 13.57 16.63 -1.42
N VAL A 328 14.80 16.35 -0.98
CA VAL A 328 15.48 15.09 -1.24
C VAL A 328 15.70 14.33 0.06
N ASN A 329 15.69 13.01 -0.03
CA ASN A 329 16.09 12.15 1.08
C ASN A 329 17.64 12.08 1.18
N ILE A 330 18.13 11.79 2.38
CA ILE A 330 19.57 11.52 2.62
C ILE A 330 20.09 10.35 1.75
N ALA A 331 19.20 9.50 1.25
CA ALA A 331 19.49 8.38 0.35
C ALA A 331 19.32 8.71 -1.16
N THR A 332 19.31 9.98 -1.55
CA THR A 332 19.20 10.46 -2.94
C THR A 332 17.83 10.36 -3.61
N ASP A 333 16.81 9.78 -2.94
CA ASP A 333 15.46 9.75 -3.51
C ASP A 333 14.69 11.03 -3.19
N SER A 334 13.95 11.55 -4.17
CA SER A 334 12.96 12.59 -3.94
C SER A 334 11.90 12.07 -2.98
N ILE A 335 11.72 12.75 -1.85
CA ILE A 335 10.62 12.46 -0.92
C ILE A 335 9.58 13.57 -1.06
N TRP A 336 8.36 13.15 -1.35
CA TRP A 336 7.22 14.05 -1.32
C TRP A 336 6.70 14.22 0.12
N PRO A 337 6.36 15.44 0.54
CA PRO A 337 5.62 15.66 1.78
C PRO A 337 4.37 14.79 1.80
N ARG A 338 3.94 14.35 2.99
CA ARG A 338 2.70 13.58 3.07
C ARG A 338 1.50 14.44 2.63
N ASN A 339 0.66 13.91 1.75
CA ASN A 339 -0.64 14.48 1.45
C ASN A 339 -1.52 14.37 2.71
N LEU A 340 -1.86 15.51 3.30
CA LEU A 340 -2.58 15.58 4.57
C LEU A 340 -4.09 15.34 4.40
N SER A 341 -4.60 15.34 3.17
CA SER A 341 -5.98 14.92 2.88
C SER A 341 -6.17 13.41 2.91
N LYS A 342 -5.11 12.63 3.17
CA LYS A 342 -5.11 11.15 3.22
C LYS A 342 -4.60 10.64 4.58
N PRO A 343 -5.34 10.84 5.69
CA PRO A 343 -4.89 10.55 7.04
C PRO A 343 -4.60 9.07 7.26
N TRP A 344 -5.27 8.17 6.53
CA TRP A 344 -5.00 6.73 6.54
C TRP A 344 -3.59 6.34 6.08
N LYS A 345 -2.85 7.29 5.48
CA LYS A 345 -1.44 7.12 5.08
C LYS A 345 -0.46 7.77 6.07
N PHE A 346 -0.90 8.33 7.19
CA PHE A 346 -0.01 8.91 8.20
C PHE A 346 0.76 7.81 8.91
N ARG A 347 2.09 7.86 8.86
CA ARG A 347 2.98 6.80 9.34
C ARG A 347 2.81 6.41 10.80
N ARG A 348 2.53 7.38 11.66
CA ARG A 348 2.30 7.15 13.09
C ARG A 348 0.81 6.89 13.38
N GLY A 349 -0.07 7.29 12.47
CA GLY A 349 -1.52 7.32 12.61
C GLY A 349 -2.06 8.74 12.60
N ASP A 350 -3.38 8.84 12.55
CA ASP A 350 -4.17 10.05 12.30
C ASP A 350 -4.89 10.58 13.55
N LYS A 351 -4.77 9.89 14.68
CA LYS A 351 -5.36 10.37 15.94
C LYS A 351 -4.65 11.65 16.42
N ARG A 352 -5.39 12.56 17.04
CA ARG A 352 -4.88 13.88 17.50
C ARG A 352 -3.54 13.77 18.25
N LYS A 353 -3.41 12.89 19.24
CA LYS A 353 -2.16 12.67 19.99
C LYS A 353 -1.01 12.18 19.11
N GLN A 354 -1.30 11.40 18.06
CA GLN A 354 -0.28 10.88 17.14
C GLN A 354 0.24 11.98 16.19
N ILE A 355 -0.64 12.87 15.72
CA ILE A 355 -0.25 14.04 14.92
C ILE A 355 0.58 14.99 15.78
N PHE A 356 0.13 15.31 17.01
CA PHE A 356 0.86 16.11 17.98
C PHE A 356 2.28 15.57 18.21
N GLN A 357 2.39 14.27 18.49
CA GLN A 357 3.68 13.61 18.71
C GLN A 357 4.59 13.71 17.47
N THR A 358 4.02 13.59 16.27
CA THR A 358 4.78 13.74 15.02
C THR A 358 5.33 15.14 14.88
N LEU A 359 4.56 16.18 15.19
CA LEU A 359 5.00 17.57 15.17
C LEU A 359 6.09 17.82 16.23
N ARG A 360 5.92 17.34 17.46
CA ARG A 360 6.89 17.52 18.56
C ARG A 360 8.20 16.77 18.32
N THR A 361 8.16 15.56 17.81
CA THR A 361 9.37 14.74 17.63
C THR A 361 10.03 14.90 16.28
N GLY A 362 9.30 15.39 15.27
CA GLY A 362 9.71 15.40 13.86
C GLY A 362 9.93 13.99 13.33
N LEU A 363 10.34 13.89 12.08
CA LEU A 363 10.69 12.64 11.44
C LEU A 363 12.18 12.64 11.06
N SER A 364 13.01 11.95 11.85
CA SER A 364 14.45 11.87 11.60
C SER A 364 14.77 11.42 10.18
N LEU A 365 15.82 11.98 9.59
CA LEU A 365 16.28 11.68 8.23
C LEU A 365 15.24 12.07 7.13
N THR A 366 14.37 13.01 7.43
CA THR A 366 13.47 13.66 6.46
C THR A 366 13.50 15.16 6.65
N ALA A 367 12.97 15.90 5.68
CA ALA A 367 12.80 17.34 5.78
C ALA A 367 11.71 17.77 6.80
N MET A 368 10.89 16.83 7.34
CA MET A 368 9.88 17.16 8.34
C MET A 368 10.55 17.51 9.68
N PRO A 369 10.55 18.80 10.07
CA PRO A 369 11.24 19.28 11.26
C PRO A 369 10.51 18.87 12.53
N ARG A 370 11.18 19.07 13.66
CA ARG A 370 10.55 19.09 14.98
C ARG A 370 10.09 20.50 15.32
N PHE A 371 8.94 20.63 15.90
CA PHE A 371 8.48 21.89 16.48
C PHE A 371 8.63 21.83 18.02
N SER A 372 9.76 22.31 18.52
CA SER A 372 10.04 22.33 19.96
C SER A 372 9.13 23.35 20.69
N PRO A 373 8.98 23.24 22.03
CA PRO A 373 8.22 24.25 22.80
C PRO A 373 8.73 25.69 22.68
N ARG A 374 9.98 25.88 22.20
CA ARG A 374 10.54 27.21 21.90
C ARG A 374 10.02 27.78 20.57
N ILE A 375 9.60 26.91 19.63
CA ILE A 375 9.06 27.32 18.33
C ILE A 375 7.54 27.49 18.44
N PHE A 376 6.85 26.45 18.96
CA PHE A 376 5.41 26.47 19.21
C PHE A 376 5.11 25.93 20.59
N LYS A 377 4.27 26.63 21.33
CA LYS A 377 3.71 26.15 22.61
C LYS A 377 2.78 24.95 22.34
N ASP A 378 2.38 24.23 23.39
CA ASP A 378 1.52 23.04 23.24
C ASP A 378 0.14 23.42 22.67
N GLU A 379 -0.41 24.56 23.06
CA GLU A 379 -1.68 25.09 22.54
C GLU A 379 -1.60 25.31 21.02
N GLN A 380 -0.50 25.91 20.55
CA GLN A 380 -0.30 26.15 19.12
C GLN A 380 -0.15 24.86 18.32
N ILE A 381 0.49 23.83 18.90
CA ILE A 381 0.52 22.49 18.28
C ILE A 381 -0.87 21.88 18.22
N TRP A 382 -1.71 22.07 19.28
CA TRP A 382 -3.09 21.60 19.23
C TRP A 382 -3.95 22.33 18.21
N ASP A 383 -3.75 23.63 18.04
CA ASP A 383 -4.41 24.42 16.98
C ASP A 383 -4.04 23.86 15.59
N LEU A 384 -2.74 23.61 15.34
CA LEU A 384 -2.28 22.95 14.12
C LEU A 384 -2.88 21.56 13.92
N VAL A 385 -2.96 20.73 14.97
CA VAL A 385 -3.56 19.40 14.90
C VAL A 385 -5.03 19.48 14.53
N ASN A 386 -5.76 20.42 15.13
CA ASN A 386 -7.19 20.62 14.85
C ASN A 386 -7.39 21.03 13.38
N TYR A 387 -6.58 21.96 12.86
CA TYR A 387 -6.65 22.37 11.46
C TYR A 387 -6.28 21.21 10.51
N VAL A 388 -5.20 20.48 10.77
CA VAL A 388 -4.78 19.34 9.93
C VAL A 388 -5.88 18.29 9.81
N GLN A 389 -6.66 18.05 10.87
CA GLN A 389 -7.79 17.11 10.80
C GLN A 389 -8.91 17.57 9.86
N THR A 390 -9.08 18.87 9.65
CA THR A 390 -10.10 19.39 8.71
C THR A 390 -9.68 19.28 7.24
N LEU A 391 -8.39 19.07 6.95
CA LEU A 391 -7.89 18.92 5.58
C LEU A 391 -8.30 17.59 4.92
N SER A 392 -8.85 16.68 5.69
CA SER A 392 -9.16 15.31 5.27
C SER A 392 -10.61 14.95 5.53
N PRO A 393 -11.18 14.01 4.75
CA PRO A 393 -12.48 13.45 5.06
C PRO A 393 -12.43 12.70 6.41
N SER A 394 -13.56 12.62 7.09
CA SER A 394 -13.68 11.93 8.39
C SER A 394 -13.34 10.44 8.32
N GLN A 395 -13.53 9.83 7.15
CA GLN A 395 -13.23 8.43 6.89
C GLN A 395 -12.54 8.27 5.53
N LYS A 396 -11.74 7.20 5.40
CA LYS A 396 -11.19 6.81 4.11
C LYS A 396 -12.36 6.50 3.16
N PRO A 397 -12.41 7.09 1.94
CA PRO A 397 -13.43 6.75 0.97
C PRO A 397 -13.37 5.25 0.62
N GLU A 398 -14.52 4.60 0.58
CA GLU A 398 -14.62 3.23 0.08
C GLU A 398 -14.38 3.18 -1.42
N THR A 399 -13.76 2.10 -1.87
CA THR A 399 -13.58 1.83 -3.29
C THR A 399 -14.80 1.07 -3.79
N PRO A 400 -15.67 1.67 -4.61
CA PRO A 400 -16.83 0.97 -5.11
C PRO A 400 -16.43 -0.11 -6.12
N LYS A 401 -17.13 -1.24 -6.09
CA LYS A 401 -16.93 -2.33 -7.05
C LYS A 401 -17.43 -1.95 -8.45
N PHE A 402 -18.45 -1.10 -8.51
CA PHE A 402 -19.10 -0.64 -9.74
C PHE A 402 -19.21 0.88 -9.72
N LEU A 403 -19.11 1.47 -10.88
CA LEU A 403 -19.36 2.90 -11.08
C LEU A 403 -20.83 3.09 -11.46
N ASN A 404 -21.62 3.71 -10.61
CA ASN A 404 -22.98 4.10 -10.93
C ASN A 404 -22.96 5.32 -11.86
N VAL A 405 -23.53 5.15 -13.04
CA VAL A 405 -23.59 6.21 -14.06
C VAL A 405 -24.98 6.86 -13.97
N LYS A 406 -25.04 8.12 -13.55
CA LYS A 406 -26.28 8.85 -13.41
C LYS A 406 -26.84 9.27 -14.78
N LYS A 407 -28.14 9.00 -15.01
CA LYS A 407 -28.84 9.50 -16.22
C LYS A 407 -29.18 10.97 -16.04
N ILE A 408 -29.01 11.74 -17.11
CA ILE A 408 -29.50 13.11 -17.24
C ILE A 408 -30.25 13.28 -18.56
N ASP A 409 -31.14 14.25 -18.60
CA ASP A 409 -31.80 14.65 -19.83
C ASP A 409 -31.02 15.82 -20.45
N GLY A 410 -30.82 15.77 -21.77
CA GLY A 410 -30.13 16.83 -22.51
C GLY A 410 -28.62 16.54 -22.73
N PRO A 411 -27.83 17.59 -23.06
CA PRO A 411 -26.44 17.47 -23.42
C PRO A 411 -25.57 17.13 -22.23
N LEU A 412 -24.54 16.33 -22.45
CA LEU A 412 -23.54 16.01 -21.42
C LEU A 412 -22.58 17.20 -21.20
N PRO A 413 -22.11 17.40 -19.96
CA PRO A 413 -21.16 18.46 -19.63
C PRO A 413 -19.90 18.41 -20.50
N GLU A 414 -19.42 19.58 -20.95
CA GLU A 414 -18.21 19.69 -21.79
C GLU A 414 -16.94 20.03 -21.02
N THR A 415 -17.11 20.67 -19.87
CA THR A 415 -15.98 21.14 -19.07
C THR A 415 -15.99 20.57 -17.64
N PRO A 416 -14.85 20.44 -17.00
CA PRO A 416 -14.76 20.03 -15.59
C PRO A 416 -15.47 20.99 -14.61
N ASN A 417 -15.70 22.23 -14.99
CA ASN A 417 -16.32 23.25 -14.15
C ASN A 417 -17.85 23.31 -14.27
N ASP A 418 -18.43 22.49 -15.13
CA ASP A 418 -19.87 22.43 -15.31
C ASP A 418 -20.57 22.08 -13.99
N PRO A 419 -21.58 22.87 -13.56
CA PRO A 419 -22.26 22.67 -12.29
C PRO A 419 -23.00 21.32 -12.20
N THR A 420 -23.35 20.68 -13.31
CA THR A 420 -23.98 19.36 -13.35
C THR A 420 -23.18 18.31 -12.61
N TRP A 421 -21.85 18.41 -12.62
CA TRP A 421 -20.96 17.50 -11.90
C TRP A 421 -21.10 17.57 -10.37
N LYS A 422 -21.66 18.66 -9.82
CA LYS A 422 -21.86 18.79 -8.37
C LYS A 422 -22.89 17.81 -7.84
N ALA A 423 -23.88 17.43 -8.65
CA ALA A 423 -24.95 16.50 -8.30
C ALA A 423 -24.62 15.02 -8.55
N VAL A 424 -23.37 14.73 -8.93
CA VAL A 424 -22.91 13.36 -9.23
C VAL A 424 -21.99 12.87 -8.12
N ASP A 425 -22.23 11.65 -7.63
CA ASP A 425 -21.40 11.03 -6.61
C ASP A 425 -19.96 10.86 -7.05
N SER A 426 -19.05 11.10 -6.11
CA SER A 426 -17.62 10.93 -6.31
C SER A 426 -17.22 9.50 -5.92
N ASN A 427 -16.64 8.77 -6.86
CA ASN A 427 -16.17 7.41 -6.66
C ASN A 427 -14.65 7.40 -6.59
N PHE A 428 -14.09 6.91 -5.49
CA PHE A 428 -12.65 6.89 -5.23
C PHE A 428 -12.05 5.55 -5.65
N TYR A 429 -11.05 5.60 -6.54
CA TYR A 429 -10.31 4.44 -7.00
C TYR A 429 -8.81 4.60 -6.68
N PRO A 430 -8.23 3.75 -5.81
CA PRO A 430 -6.79 3.73 -5.60
C PRO A 430 -6.07 3.19 -6.84
N LEU A 431 -4.90 3.74 -7.12
CA LEU A 431 -4.06 3.33 -8.24
C LEU A 431 -2.87 2.51 -7.74
N ALA A 432 -2.60 1.41 -8.44
CA ALA A 432 -1.39 0.63 -8.27
C ALA A 432 -0.24 1.18 -9.12
N GLY A 433 0.99 0.92 -8.67
CA GLY A 433 2.17 1.21 -9.47
C GLY A 433 2.38 0.19 -10.60
N GLN A 434 3.14 0.57 -11.60
CA GLN A 434 3.55 -0.31 -12.69
C GLN A 434 4.77 -1.14 -12.25
N ILE A 435 4.64 -2.48 -12.16
CA ILE A 435 5.67 -3.39 -11.63
C ILE A 435 6.16 -4.44 -12.63
N ILE A 436 5.58 -4.51 -13.81
CA ILE A 436 5.80 -5.59 -14.79
C ILE A 436 6.84 -5.22 -15.84
N LYS A 437 6.66 -4.05 -16.47
CA LYS A 437 7.55 -3.55 -17.52
C LYS A 437 8.84 -2.99 -16.93
N SER A 438 9.89 -2.90 -17.75
CA SER A 438 11.12 -2.15 -17.42
C SER A 438 10.76 -0.69 -17.02
N LYS A 439 11.56 -0.07 -16.16
CA LYS A 439 11.28 1.22 -15.52
C LYS A 439 10.04 1.14 -14.63
N LYS A 440 10.05 0.17 -13.70
CA LYS A 440 9.00 0.01 -12.69
C LYS A 440 8.76 1.30 -11.92
N VAL A 441 7.47 1.67 -11.75
CA VAL A 441 7.02 2.78 -10.91
C VAL A 441 6.24 2.18 -9.75
N ILE A 442 6.94 1.82 -8.68
CA ILE A 442 6.35 1.11 -7.54
C ILE A 442 5.54 2.04 -6.64
N PHE A 443 5.95 3.31 -6.54
CA PHE A 443 5.25 4.29 -5.71
C PHE A 443 4.87 5.49 -6.58
N PRO A 444 3.73 5.42 -7.28
CA PRO A 444 3.27 6.54 -8.08
C PRO A 444 2.95 7.73 -7.18
N ILE A 445 3.29 8.93 -7.62
CA ILE A 445 2.96 10.18 -6.91
C ILE A 445 1.45 10.37 -6.90
N ILE A 446 0.81 10.08 -8.04
CA ILE A 446 -0.65 10.04 -8.18
C ILE A 446 -1.10 8.62 -7.81
N ASP A 447 -1.69 8.45 -6.65
CA ASP A 447 -2.02 7.16 -6.05
C ASP A 447 -3.52 6.87 -5.95
N ASN A 448 -4.33 7.75 -6.51
CA ASN A 448 -5.77 7.55 -6.69
C ASN A 448 -6.33 8.47 -7.78
N VAL A 449 -7.46 8.08 -8.29
CA VAL A 449 -8.33 8.90 -9.15
C VAL A 449 -9.74 8.93 -8.56
N VAL A 450 -10.40 10.07 -8.62
CA VAL A 450 -11.82 10.20 -8.32
C VAL A 450 -12.58 10.31 -9.62
N VAL A 451 -13.62 9.51 -9.76
CA VAL A 451 -14.41 9.38 -11.00
C VAL A 451 -15.86 9.73 -10.71
N LYS A 452 -16.44 10.52 -11.61
CA LYS A 452 -17.88 10.75 -11.72
C LYS A 452 -18.33 10.37 -13.11
N ALA A 453 -19.55 9.87 -13.30
CA ALA A 453 -20.04 9.50 -14.62
C ALA A 453 -21.50 9.89 -14.82
N LEU A 454 -21.81 10.33 -16.03
CA LEU A 454 -23.14 10.72 -16.51
C LEU A 454 -23.41 10.09 -17.87
N HIS A 455 -24.69 9.79 -18.17
CA HIS A 455 -25.12 9.42 -19.50
C HIS A 455 -26.46 10.08 -19.85
N ASN A 456 -26.72 10.28 -21.13
CA ASN A 456 -28.00 10.80 -21.64
C ASN A 456 -28.80 9.78 -22.47
N GLY A 457 -28.45 8.48 -22.36
CA GLY A 457 -29.01 7.40 -23.15
C GLY A 457 -28.32 7.15 -24.49
N LYS A 458 -27.58 8.13 -25.02
CA LYS A 458 -26.83 8.06 -26.27
C LYS A 458 -25.33 8.08 -26.06
N ASP A 459 -24.89 8.95 -25.19
CA ASP A 459 -23.46 9.18 -24.89
C ASP A 459 -23.22 9.06 -23.40
N ILE A 460 -21.97 8.78 -23.03
CA ILE A 460 -21.48 8.76 -21.63
C ILE A 460 -20.31 9.74 -21.48
N ALA A 461 -20.31 10.45 -20.36
CA ALA A 461 -19.20 11.34 -19.98
C ALA A 461 -18.63 10.95 -18.63
N PHE A 462 -17.32 10.95 -18.53
CA PHE A 462 -16.58 10.73 -17.29
C PHE A 462 -15.85 12.01 -16.90
N TYR A 463 -15.98 12.39 -15.63
CA TYR A 463 -15.16 13.40 -15.00
C TYR A 463 -14.14 12.70 -14.10
N LEU A 464 -12.86 12.92 -14.38
CA LEU A 464 -11.74 12.35 -13.65
C LEU A 464 -10.98 13.48 -12.97
N HIS A 465 -10.66 13.33 -11.69
CA HIS A 465 -9.74 14.24 -11.02
C HIS A 465 -8.80 13.50 -10.07
N TRP A 466 -7.62 14.06 -9.87
CA TRP A 466 -6.59 13.52 -9.00
C TRP A 466 -5.73 14.62 -8.41
N ASP A 467 -5.06 14.31 -7.29
CA ASP A 467 -4.08 15.19 -6.70
C ASP A 467 -2.74 15.03 -7.44
N ASP A 468 -2.37 16.06 -8.20
CA ASP A 468 -1.09 16.11 -8.87
C ASP A 468 -0.23 17.19 -8.21
N PRO A 469 0.82 16.83 -7.45
CA PRO A 469 1.72 17.77 -6.83
C PRO A 469 2.76 18.32 -7.83
N THR A 470 2.76 17.82 -9.07
CA THR A 470 3.65 18.29 -10.13
C THR A 470 2.90 19.20 -11.10
N VAL A 471 3.59 20.17 -11.66
CA VAL A 471 3.13 20.90 -12.85
C VAL A 471 3.86 20.28 -14.03
N ASP A 472 3.15 19.47 -14.83
CA ASP A 472 3.72 18.91 -16.06
C ASP A 472 3.35 19.82 -17.25
N PRO A 473 4.33 20.51 -17.85
CA PRO A 473 4.07 21.37 -19.00
C PRO A 473 3.66 20.58 -20.27
N ILE A 474 3.89 19.27 -20.31
CA ILE A 474 3.59 18.40 -21.47
C ILE A 474 2.08 18.16 -21.61
N LEU A 475 1.30 18.23 -20.53
CA LEU A 475 -0.17 18.10 -20.59
C LEU A 475 -0.88 19.19 -21.41
N LYS A 476 -0.21 20.27 -21.77
CA LYS A 476 -0.74 21.28 -22.71
C LYS A 476 -0.85 20.80 -24.17
N LYS A 477 -0.22 19.65 -24.51
CA LYS A 477 -0.20 19.12 -25.90
C LYS A 477 -1.00 17.83 -26.12
N MET A 478 -1.58 17.22 -25.09
CA MET A 478 -2.47 16.07 -25.29
C MET A 478 -3.91 16.55 -25.51
N THR A 479 -4.15 17.17 -26.64
CA THR A 479 -5.48 17.33 -27.22
C THR A 479 -5.83 16.04 -27.95
N THR A 480 -6.99 15.47 -27.56
CA THR A 480 -7.75 14.41 -28.25
C THR A 480 -6.98 13.14 -28.61
N VAL A 481 -7.30 12.07 -27.91
CA VAL A 481 -7.23 10.72 -28.47
C VAL A 481 -8.58 10.51 -29.17
N GLU A 482 -8.57 10.50 -30.51
CA GLU A 482 -9.66 10.02 -31.34
C GLU A 482 -9.90 8.52 -31.14
#